data_fe50646561a0839672883f079cebe0dd
#
_entry.id   fe50646561a0839672883f079cebe0dd
#
_cell.length_a   1.000
_cell.length_b   1.000
_cell.length_c   1.000
_cell.angle_alpha   90.00
_cell.angle_beta   90.00
_cell.angle_gamma   90.00
#
_symmetry.space_group_name_H-M   'P 1'
#
loop_
_entity.id
_entity.type
_entity.pdbx_description
1 polymer ?
#
loop_
_entity_poly.entity_id
_entity_poly.type
_entity_poly.pdbx_seq_one_letter_code
_entity_poly.pdbx_strand_id
1 'polypeptide(L)'
;MRQIYYYNKLQRNLIGIMSNLKLNSIFKTVCIASDHAGFNLKEDIKNHLVNKKVSIFDIGPYTNKSVDYPDYAKKLGNRIKLKKSDVGILVCGSGTGMAISANKIKTIRAAVCYNLNSTRLSRQHNNANIIALGARLTKKKLSLKLVEVFLRTKFEGGRHLRRIKKI
;
A
#
# COMPACT_ATOMS: atom_id res chain seq x y z
N MET A 1 -17.46 -29.01 -27.29
CA MET A 1 -17.58 -27.52 -27.24
C MET A 1 -18.40 -27.00 -26.06
N ARG A 2 -19.55 -27.56 -25.66
CA ARG A 2 -20.34 -27.06 -24.50
C ARG A 2 -19.62 -27.15 -23.15
N GLN A 3 -18.85 -28.21 -22.89
CA GLN A 3 -18.14 -28.39 -21.60
C GLN A 3 -17.04 -27.35 -21.34
N ILE A 4 -16.29 -26.93 -22.36
CA ILE A 4 -15.27 -25.90 -22.28
C ILE A 4 -15.90 -24.52 -21.99
N TYR A 5 -17.07 -24.25 -22.57
CA TYR A 5 -17.80 -22.99 -22.33
C TYR A 5 -18.29 -22.90 -20.88
N TYR A 6 -18.83 -23.98 -20.30
CA TYR A 6 -19.26 -24.03 -18.90
C TYR A 6 -18.09 -23.91 -17.93
N TYR A 7 -16.95 -24.56 -18.21
CA TYR A 7 -15.74 -24.45 -17.40
C TYR A 7 -15.20 -23.02 -17.38
N ASN A 8 -15.13 -22.37 -18.52
CA ASN A 8 -14.69 -20.96 -18.63
C ASN A 8 -15.66 -19.98 -17.96
N LYS A 9 -16.97 -20.24 -18.01
CA LYS A 9 -18.00 -19.43 -17.33
C LYS A 9 -17.92 -19.59 -15.80
N LEU A 10 -17.70 -20.80 -15.30
CA LEU A 10 -17.48 -21.07 -13.87
C LEU A 10 -16.19 -20.43 -13.37
N GLN A 11 -15.08 -20.50 -14.12
CA GLN A 11 -13.82 -19.83 -13.81
C GLN A 11 -13.99 -18.30 -13.76
N ARG A 12 -14.71 -17.71 -14.71
CA ARG A 12 -15.00 -16.25 -14.69
C ARG A 12 -15.88 -15.86 -13.51
N ASN A 13 -16.88 -16.64 -13.16
CA ASN A 13 -17.74 -16.39 -12.00
C ASN A 13 -16.97 -16.55 -10.69
N LEU A 14 -16.11 -17.57 -10.54
CA LEU A 14 -15.24 -17.75 -9.38
C LEU A 14 -14.23 -16.62 -9.25
N ILE A 15 -13.63 -16.16 -10.35
CA ILE A 15 -12.73 -15.00 -10.36
C ILE A 15 -13.50 -13.73 -9.98
N GLY A 16 -14.73 -13.54 -10.46
CA GLY A 16 -15.60 -12.42 -10.08
C GLY A 16 -16.01 -12.45 -8.61
N ILE A 17 -16.34 -13.61 -8.06
CA ILE A 17 -16.68 -13.79 -6.65
C ILE A 17 -15.44 -13.58 -5.76
N MET A 18 -14.29 -14.10 -6.15
CA MET A 18 -13.04 -13.89 -5.40
C MET A 18 -12.54 -12.43 -5.44
N SER A 19 -12.84 -11.68 -6.52
CA SER A 19 -12.49 -10.25 -6.63
C SER A 19 -13.29 -9.37 -5.67
N ASN A 20 -14.50 -9.78 -5.28
CA ASN A 20 -15.42 -9.02 -4.41
C ASN A 20 -15.33 -9.38 -2.91
N LEU A 21 -14.46 -10.31 -2.51
CA LEU A 21 -14.26 -10.62 -1.09
C LEU A 21 -13.64 -9.42 -0.37
N LYS A 22 -14.29 -9.01 0.72
CA LYS A 22 -13.81 -7.94 1.61
C LYS A 22 -12.38 -8.24 2.06
N LEU A 23 -11.50 -7.26 1.94
CA LEU A 23 -10.14 -7.37 2.48
C LEU A 23 -10.20 -7.30 4.01
N ASN A 24 -9.75 -8.36 4.69
CA ASN A 24 -9.59 -8.35 6.14
C ASN A 24 -8.35 -7.52 6.53
N SER A 25 -8.45 -6.20 6.34
CA SER A 25 -7.45 -5.26 6.81
C SER A 25 -7.49 -5.20 8.34
N ILE A 26 -6.30 -5.20 8.97
CA ILE A 26 -6.18 -4.95 10.41
C ILE A 26 -6.25 -3.45 10.75
N PHE A 27 -6.28 -2.59 9.74
CA PHE A 27 -6.34 -1.14 9.86
C PHE A 27 -7.73 -0.64 9.45
N LYS A 28 -8.22 0.37 10.18
CA LYS A 28 -9.53 1.00 9.93
C LYS A 28 -9.43 2.05 8.83
N THR A 29 -8.34 2.82 8.81
CA THR A 29 -8.15 3.95 7.92
C THR A 29 -6.81 3.87 7.20
N VAL A 30 -6.87 3.94 5.88
CA VAL A 30 -5.70 3.92 5.00
C VAL A 30 -5.62 5.27 4.29
N CYS A 31 -4.43 5.86 4.17
CA CYS A 31 -4.21 7.00 3.28
C CYS A 31 -3.24 6.65 2.16
N ILE A 32 -3.42 7.31 1.01
CA ILE A 32 -2.58 7.08 -0.17
C ILE A 32 -2.13 8.39 -0.78
N ALA A 33 -0.90 8.43 -1.29
CA ALA A 33 -0.37 9.53 -2.08
C ALA A 33 0.64 9.03 -3.11
N SER A 34 0.86 9.83 -4.14
CA SER A 34 1.91 9.56 -5.12
C SER A 34 2.63 10.84 -5.56
N ASP A 35 3.60 10.70 -6.44
CA ASP A 35 4.02 11.74 -7.39
C ASP A 35 3.35 11.48 -8.75
N HIS A 36 3.74 12.26 -9.76
CA HIS A 36 3.25 12.09 -11.13
C HIS A 36 3.61 10.72 -11.75
N ALA A 37 4.80 10.18 -11.42
CA ALA A 37 5.23 8.87 -11.94
C ALA A 37 4.45 7.70 -11.32
N GLY A 38 3.97 7.88 -10.09
CA GLY A 38 3.17 6.91 -9.36
C GLY A 38 1.66 7.05 -9.55
N PHE A 39 1.20 8.09 -10.25
CA PHE A 39 -0.22 8.47 -10.33
C PHE A 39 -1.13 7.33 -10.78
N ASN A 40 -0.84 6.71 -11.92
CA ASN A 40 -1.66 5.63 -12.46
C ASN A 40 -1.74 4.42 -11.51
N LEU A 41 -0.60 4.03 -10.93
CA LEU A 41 -0.58 2.92 -9.96
C LEU A 41 -1.32 3.28 -8.67
N LYS A 42 -1.26 4.54 -8.22
CA LYS A 42 -2.05 5.03 -7.09
C LYS A 42 -3.55 4.88 -7.35
N GLU A 43 -4.03 5.28 -8.52
CA GLU A 43 -5.45 5.15 -8.90
C GLU A 43 -5.87 3.66 -8.96
N ASP A 44 -5.03 2.80 -9.54
CA ASP A 44 -5.27 1.36 -9.57
C ASP A 44 -5.39 0.75 -8.17
N ILE A 45 -4.49 1.12 -7.24
CA ILE A 45 -4.51 0.67 -5.84
C ILE A 45 -5.76 1.19 -5.14
N LYS A 46 -6.09 2.47 -5.32
CA LYS A 46 -7.29 3.08 -4.73
C LYS A 46 -8.55 2.33 -5.15
N ASN A 47 -8.74 2.12 -6.46
CA ASN A 47 -9.88 1.39 -7.00
C ASN A 47 -9.93 -0.05 -6.48
N HIS A 48 -8.79 -0.74 -6.42
CA HIS A 48 -8.71 -2.09 -5.87
C HIS A 48 -9.15 -2.15 -4.41
N LEU A 49 -8.69 -1.22 -3.57
CA LEU A 49 -9.03 -1.18 -2.16
C LEU A 49 -10.50 -0.79 -1.91
N VAL A 50 -11.05 0.15 -2.69
CA VAL A 50 -12.48 0.49 -2.63
C VAL A 50 -13.35 -0.72 -2.97
N ASN A 51 -13.01 -1.47 -4.02
CA ASN A 51 -13.70 -2.71 -4.37
C ASN A 51 -13.60 -3.79 -3.27
N LYS A 52 -12.52 -3.76 -2.47
CA LYS A 52 -12.31 -4.62 -1.29
C LYS A 52 -12.93 -4.07 0.00
N LYS A 53 -13.73 -3.01 -0.07
CA LYS A 53 -14.41 -2.37 1.07
C LYS A 53 -13.44 -1.80 2.12
N VAL A 54 -12.27 -1.34 1.69
CA VAL A 54 -11.31 -0.63 2.56
C VAL A 54 -11.57 0.87 2.46
N SER A 55 -11.70 1.54 3.61
CA SER A 55 -11.79 3.00 3.66
C SER A 55 -10.43 3.61 3.35
N ILE A 56 -10.38 4.49 2.34
CA ILE A 56 -9.14 5.10 1.86
C ILE A 56 -9.29 6.61 1.74
N PHE A 57 -8.28 7.34 2.20
CA PHE A 57 -8.15 8.79 2.05
C PHE A 57 -7.05 9.12 1.05
N ASP A 58 -7.44 9.68 -0.09
CA ASP A 58 -6.52 10.09 -1.16
C ASP A 58 -5.99 11.50 -0.87
N ILE A 59 -4.66 11.64 -0.76
CA ILE A 59 -3.96 12.92 -0.52
C ILE A 59 -3.55 13.59 -1.84
N GLY A 60 -3.65 12.86 -2.95
CA GLY A 60 -3.27 13.34 -4.29
C GLY A 60 -1.88 12.85 -4.75
N PRO A 61 -1.37 13.42 -5.87
CA PRO A 61 -2.03 14.40 -6.71
C PRO A 61 -3.28 13.82 -7.40
N TYR A 62 -4.13 14.71 -7.90
CA TYR A 62 -5.36 14.31 -8.63
C TYR A 62 -5.19 14.41 -10.14
N THR A 63 -3.99 14.69 -10.58
CA THR A 63 -3.58 14.74 -11.99
C THR A 63 -2.19 14.14 -12.15
N ASN A 64 -1.83 13.80 -13.38
CA ASN A 64 -0.50 13.30 -13.73
C ASN A 64 0.54 14.41 -14.03
N LYS A 65 0.21 15.68 -13.76
CA LYS A 65 1.16 16.79 -13.91
C LYS A 65 2.34 16.60 -12.95
N SER A 66 3.51 17.05 -13.38
CA SER A 66 4.73 16.96 -12.58
C SER A 66 4.56 17.63 -11.22
N VAL A 67 4.93 16.92 -10.17
CA VAL A 67 4.91 17.39 -8.78
C VAL A 67 6.11 16.84 -8.02
N ASP A 68 6.49 17.52 -6.94
CA ASP A 68 7.57 17.11 -6.07
C ASP A 68 7.11 16.05 -5.07
N TYR A 69 7.70 14.87 -5.17
CA TYR A 69 7.35 13.71 -4.34
C TYR A 69 7.50 13.97 -2.82
N PRO A 70 8.46 14.79 -2.33
CA PRO A 70 8.61 15.02 -0.89
C PRO A 70 7.40 15.68 -0.25
N ASP A 71 6.70 16.54 -0.99
CA ASP A 71 5.53 17.26 -0.46
C ASP A 71 4.39 16.29 -0.14
N TYR A 72 4.14 15.34 -1.03
CA TYR A 72 3.12 14.31 -0.83
C TYR A 72 3.52 13.30 0.24
N ALA A 73 4.80 12.92 0.30
CA ALA A 73 5.32 12.07 1.35
C ALA A 73 5.18 12.73 2.74
N LYS A 74 5.50 14.03 2.85
CA LYS A 74 5.33 14.81 4.10
C LYS A 74 3.86 14.94 4.50
N LYS A 75 2.96 15.29 3.55
CA LYS A 75 1.52 15.39 3.81
C LYS A 75 0.97 14.07 4.37
N LEU A 76 1.33 12.94 3.75
CA LEU A 76 0.88 11.62 4.19
C LEU A 76 1.47 11.24 5.55
N GLY A 77 2.78 11.40 5.74
CA GLY A 77 3.45 11.10 7.00
C GLY A 77 2.89 11.92 8.18
N ASN A 78 2.62 13.21 7.98
CA ASN A 78 2.00 14.06 8.99
C ASN A 78 0.56 13.62 9.33
N ARG A 79 -0.21 13.15 8.34
CA ARG A 79 -1.56 12.62 8.59
C ARG A 79 -1.52 11.39 9.51
N ILE A 80 -0.55 10.48 9.33
CA ILE A 80 -0.35 9.31 10.19
C ILE A 80 0.15 9.74 11.57
N LYS A 81 1.15 10.64 11.63
CA LYS A 81 1.66 11.20 12.89
C LYS A 81 0.54 11.79 13.76
N LEU A 82 -0.42 12.47 13.14
CA LEU A 82 -1.59 13.06 13.78
C LEU A 82 -2.72 12.05 14.06
N LYS A 83 -2.49 10.75 13.85
CA LYS A 83 -3.47 9.66 14.04
C LYS A 83 -4.78 9.84 13.23
N LYS A 84 -4.74 10.59 12.13
CA LYS A 84 -5.87 10.78 11.20
C LYS A 84 -6.00 9.64 10.18
N SER A 85 -4.98 8.76 10.12
CA SER A 85 -4.98 7.49 9.40
C SER A 85 -4.03 6.52 10.11
N ASP A 86 -4.34 5.22 10.04
CA ASP A 86 -3.56 4.19 10.72
C ASP A 86 -2.28 3.86 9.95
N VAL A 87 -2.38 3.78 8.62
CA VAL A 87 -1.28 3.43 7.72
C VAL A 87 -1.35 4.20 6.41
N GLY A 88 -0.23 4.23 5.69
CA GLY A 88 -0.09 4.92 4.42
C GLY A 88 0.47 4.05 3.29
N ILE A 89 0.13 4.47 2.08
CA ILE A 89 0.66 3.93 0.83
C ILE A 89 1.26 5.08 0.05
N LEU A 90 2.56 5.02 -0.25
CA LEU A 90 3.28 5.98 -1.08
C LEU A 90 3.69 5.34 -2.40
N VAL A 91 3.47 6.03 -3.51
CA VAL A 91 3.80 5.52 -4.83
C VAL A 91 4.58 6.58 -5.61
N CYS A 92 5.79 6.25 -6.08
CA CYS A 92 6.54 7.09 -7.02
C CYS A 92 7.23 6.22 -8.07
N GLY A 93 8.16 6.75 -8.83
CA GLY A 93 8.88 5.98 -9.84
C GLY A 93 9.60 4.75 -9.27
N SER A 94 10.33 4.90 -8.15
CA SER A 94 11.09 3.82 -7.47
C SER A 94 10.56 3.45 -6.08
N GLY A 95 9.73 4.29 -5.45
CA GLY A 95 9.33 4.17 -4.06
C GLY A 95 10.35 4.74 -3.07
N THR A 96 11.61 4.81 -3.45
CA THR A 96 12.74 5.15 -2.57
C THR A 96 12.69 6.59 -2.06
N GLY A 97 12.55 7.56 -2.96
CA GLY A 97 12.56 8.99 -2.58
C GLY A 97 11.42 9.35 -1.61
N MET A 98 10.22 8.82 -1.85
CA MET A 98 9.10 9.02 -0.94
C MET A 98 9.32 8.35 0.42
N ALA A 99 9.91 7.16 0.45
CA ALA A 99 10.24 6.48 1.71
C ALA A 99 11.28 7.27 2.52
N ILE A 100 12.35 7.77 1.87
CA ILE A 100 13.35 8.61 2.52
C ILE A 100 12.71 9.86 3.11
N SER A 101 11.88 10.56 2.32
CA SER A 101 11.19 11.77 2.76
C SER A 101 10.25 11.52 3.94
N ALA A 102 9.45 10.46 3.88
CA ALA A 102 8.53 10.11 4.95
C ALA A 102 9.25 9.73 6.25
N ASN A 103 10.38 9.01 6.17
CA ASN A 103 11.18 8.59 7.32
C ASN A 103 11.89 9.75 8.05
N LYS A 104 11.90 10.96 7.49
CA LYS A 104 12.34 12.17 8.22
C LYS A 104 11.33 12.63 9.28
N ILE A 105 10.13 12.11 9.26
CA ILE A 105 9.08 12.44 10.23
C ILE A 105 9.16 11.42 11.37
N LYS A 106 9.36 11.93 12.61
CA LYS A 106 9.37 11.11 13.82
C LYS A 106 8.10 10.22 13.87
N THR A 107 8.25 8.98 14.23
CA THR A 107 7.20 7.93 14.30
C THR A 107 6.82 7.28 12.97
N ILE A 108 7.31 7.78 11.85
CA ILE A 108 7.10 7.13 10.55
C ILE A 108 8.18 6.07 10.32
N ARG A 109 7.74 4.91 9.87
CA ARG A 109 8.55 3.78 9.43
C ARG A 109 8.04 3.35 8.06
N ALA A 110 8.54 4.06 7.04
CA ALA A 110 8.23 3.77 5.64
C ALA A 110 9.19 2.72 5.09
N ALA A 111 8.64 1.63 4.58
CA ALA A 111 9.39 0.54 3.98
C ALA A 111 9.17 0.48 2.48
N VAL A 112 10.26 0.46 1.70
CA VAL A 112 10.20 0.19 0.26
C VAL A 112 10.04 -1.32 0.08
N CYS A 113 9.01 -1.75 -0.67
CA CYS A 113 8.66 -3.15 -0.81
C CYS A 113 8.60 -3.56 -2.29
N TYR A 114 9.31 -4.65 -2.62
CA TYR A 114 9.41 -5.18 -3.98
C TYR A 114 8.87 -6.61 -4.12
N ASN A 115 8.73 -7.34 -3.01
CA ASN A 115 8.25 -8.71 -2.98
C ASN A 115 7.43 -8.99 -1.72
N LEU A 116 6.71 -10.12 -1.73
CA LEU A 116 5.79 -10.48 -0.65
C LEU A 116 6.50 -10.72 0.69
N ASN A 117 7.72 -11.26 0.65
CA ASN A 117 8.46 -11.57 1.88
C ASN A 117 8.95 -10.29 2.57
N SER A 118 9.62 -9.39 1.83
CA SER A 118 10.05 -8.09 2.38
C SER A 118 8.87 -7.27 2.92
N THR A 119 7.74 -7.31 2.25
CA THR A 119 6.52 -6.63 2.70
C THR A 119 6.01 -7.21 4.01
N ARG A 120 5.95 -8.54 4.15
CA ARG A 120 5.54 -9.20 5.38
C ARG A 120 6.49 -8.85 6.52
N LEU A 121 7.79 -8.99 6.30
CA LEU A 121 8.81 -8.71 7.31
C LEU A 121 8.84 -7.24 7.74
N SER A 122 8.57 -6.29 6.84
CA SER A 122 8.48 -4.87 7.19
C SER A 122 7.39 -4.60 8.24
N ARG A 123 6.29 -5.37 8.17
CA ARG A 123 5.23 -5.31 9.17
C ARG A 123 5.58 -6.09 10.43
N GLN A 124 5.95 -7.36 10.29
CA GLN A 124 6.21 -8.26 11.40
C GLN A 124 7.34 -7.76 12.30
N HIS A 125 8.45 -7.32 11.71
CA HIS A 125 9.65 -6.98 12.45
C HIS A 125 9.79 -5.48 12.75
N ASN A 126 9.37 -4.61 11.82
CA ASN A 126 9.61 -3.17 11.91
C ASN A 126 8.34 -2.37 12.23
N ASN A 127 7.18 -3.03 12.30
CA ASN A 127 5.90 -2.35 12.44
C ASN A 127 5.77 -1.15 11.48
N ALA A 128 6.21 -1.34 10.22
CA ALA A 128 6.15 -0.29 9.21
C ALA A 128 4.72 0.23 9.08
N ASN A 129 4.54 1.54 9.17
CA ASN A 129 3.23 2.19 9.05
C ASN A 129 3.02 2.85 7.69
N ILE A 130 4.02 2.79 6.81
CA ILE A 130 3.91 3.18 5.41
C ILE A 130 4.58 2.11 4.54
N ILE A 131 3.88 1.69 3.47
CA ILE A 131 4.47 0.96 2.36
C ILE A 131 4.79 1.94 1.24
N ALA A 132 5.99 1.89 0.68
CA ALA A 132 6.41 2.66 -0.48
C ALA A 132 6.63 1.74 -1.68
N LEU A 133 6.04 2.08 -2.83
CA LEU A 133 6.03 1.27 -4.04
C LEU A 133 6.62 2.04 -5.23
N GLY A 134 7.38 1.32 -6.05
CA GLY A 134 7.96 1.82 -7.29
C GLY A 134 7.13 1.46 -8.51
N ALA A 135 6.41 2.42 -9.09
CA ALA A 135 5.56 2.18 -10.25
C ALA A 135 6.31 1.73 -11.50
N ARG A 136 7.60 2.09 -11.61
CA ARG A 136 8.48 1.68 -12.73
C ARG A 136 9.18 0.35 -12.47
N LEU A 137 9.20 -0.12 -11.22
CA LEU A 137 9.97 -1.30 -10.79
C LEU A 137 9.10 -2.52 -10.49
N THR A 138 7.82 -2.29 -10.18
CA THR A 138 6.92 -3.35 -9.73
C THR A 138 5.66 -3.38 -10.59
N LYS A 139 5.39 -4.54 -11.20
CA LYS A 139 4.17 -4.73 -12.01
C LYS A 139 2.91 -4.50 -11.17
N LYS A 140 1.88 -3.87 -11.74
CA LYS A 140 0.58 -3.60 -11.11
C LYS A 140 0.05 -4.77 -10.29
N LYS A 141 -0.06 -5.97 -10.88
CA LYS A 141 -0.60 -7.18 -10.21
C LYS A 141 0.17 -7.51 -8.92
N LEU A 142 1.50 -7.35 -8.94
CA LEU A 142 2.32 -7.57 -7.75
C LEU A 142 2.10 -6.45 -6.73
N SER A 143 2.09 -5.19 -7.15
CA SER A 143 1.86 -4.03 -6.27
C SER A 143 0.55 -4.15 -5.49
N LEU A 144 -0.55 -4.57 -6.13
CA LEU A 144 -1.83 -4.82 -5.45
C LEU A 144 -1.71 -5.91 -4.38
N LYS A 145 -1.00 -7.01 -4.69
CA LYS A 145 -0.73 -8.08 -3.71
C LYS A 145 0.14 -7.61 -2.54
N LEU A 146 1.18 -6.78 -2.81
CA LEU A 146 2.03 -6.22 -1.76
C LEU A 146 1.20 -5.37 -0.79
N VAL A 147 0.32 -4.52 -1.30
CA VAL A 147 -0.59 -3.72 -0.48
C VAL A 147 -1.51 -4.61 0.37
N GLU A 148 -2.11 -5.66 -0.21
CA GLU A 148 -2.95 -6.58 0.56
C GLU A 148 -2.18 -7.28 1.69
N VAL A 149 -0.96 -7.76 1.41
CA VAL A 149 -0.09 -8.39 2.43
C VAL A 149 0.24 -7.39 3.54
N PHE A 150 0.60 -6.16 3.17
CA PHE A 150 0.90 -5.11 4.14
C PHE A 150 -0.28 -4.82 5.06
N LEU A 151 -1.49 -4.70 4.51
CA LEU A 151 -2.71 -4.37 5.26
C LEU A 151 -3.23 -5.52 6.14
N ARG A 152 -2.81 -6.76 5.89
CA ARG A 152 -3.22 -7.94 6.67
C ARG A 152 -2.18 -8.38 7.71
N THR A 153 -0.92 -7.97 7.58
CA THR A 153 0.16 -8.48 8.41
C THR A 153 0.24 -7.72 9.73
N LYS A 154 0.13 -8.45 10.84
CA LYS A 154 0.30 -7.91 12.20
C LYS A 154 1.77 -7.74 12.56
N PHE A 155 2.04 -6.86 13.50
CA PHE A 155 3.35 -6.73 14.14
C PHE A 155 3.54 -7.85 15.17
N GLU A 156 4.71 -8.48 15.19
CA GLU A 156 5.01 -9.60 16.10
C GLU A 156 5.36 -9.15 17.53
N GLY A 157 5.77 -7.89 17.70
CA GLY A 157 6.14 -7.40 19.05
C GLY A 157 7.45 -8.01 19.58
N GLY A 158 7.46 -8.46 20.84
CA GLY A 158 8.58 -9.13 21.47
C GLY A 158 9.92 -8.40 21.29
N ARG A 159 10.95 -9.14 20.85
CA ARG A 159 12.30 -8.61 20.58
C ARG A 159 12.30 -7.45 19.59
N HIS A 160 11.34 -7.44 18.63
CA HIS A 160 11.23 -6.39 17.63
C HIS A 160 10.75 -5.07 18.23
N LEU A 161 9.83 -5.10 19.20
CA LEU A 161 9.35 -3.90 19.90
C LEU A 161 10.51 -3.16 20.58
N ARG A 162 11.41 -3.88 21.27
CA ARG A 162 12.60 -3.28 21.89
C ARG A 162 13.48 -2.53 20.88
N ARG A 163 13.61 -3.10 19.65
CA ARG A 163 14.45 -2.51 18.60
C ARG A 163 13.83 -1.27 17.98
N ILE A 164 12.54 -1.32 17.66
CA ILE A 164 11.88 -0.16 17.04
C ILE A 164 11.70 1.02 18.00
N LYS A 165 11.75 0.80 19.32
CA LYS A 165 11.77 1.90 20.32
C LYS A 165 13.07 2.73 20.31
N LYS A 166 14.10 2.27 19.62
CA LYS A 166 15.39 2.96 19.47
C LYS A 166 15.50 3.80 18.18
N ILE A 167 14.43 3.83 17.35
CA ILE A 167 14.36 4.56 16.07
C ILE A 167 13.68 5.92 16.25
#